data_291f534a346d1c7bb7f22dc4d2f4ad45
#
_entry.id   291f534a346d1c7bb7f22dc4d2f4ad45
#
_cell.length_a   1.000
_cell.length_b   1.000
_cell.length_c   1.000
_cell.angle_alpha   90.00
_cell.angle_beta   90.00
_cell.angle_gamma   90.00
#
_symmetry.space_group_name_H-M   'P 1'
#
loop_
_entity.id
_entity.type
_entity.pdbx_description
1 polymer ?
#
loop_
_entity_poly.entity_id
_entity_poly.type
_entity_poly.pdbx_seq_one_letter_code
_entity_poly.pdbx_strand_id
1 'polypeptide(L)'
;MLFAFFINCSLFGKNALVVFDSKFDPSTIRATDSRFEIKKGKDGNVLSVTVGTNHQYPGITIKAPQNKWDLSQYEYVEVMVRNSGANQFKINCRVDDNPGADGKNNCVTDSATISPGETRPIKVRLNRYSDDKMGGKLFGMRGYPKKYGGPYTVNPSNIIQVLLFIVKPSVEYSFEVQSIIADGKHIPPTALTSDANPFFPFIDTFGQYKHKNWDGKTLSIQDLQAKRISEEKELATISEPVGLDKYGGWAKGPKFQATGFFRTQKVNGKWWLIDPDGNLFFSQGIDCVRMTDSTPVEERESWFDSQLWQSPEFQSFVSRGRAIKDYYTNKTVKCFSFAGANLQRKYGENWRQIYSELVHKRLRSWGLNTIGNWSDEQVRLMRKTPYTDNISSGRTPPIQGSEGYWGKFPDVFDPSFKRNLRESMANKKGKSAGDPWCIGYFSDNEMSWGDEYSLSIGALKSPSEQPAKKVFIENLKAKYNSIEALNKVWGTKYESWDDLSKSQTAPDKTKARDDLLSFYTSIAEEYFKTVREVIKEVAPQQLYLGCRFAWVNPLAAKASAKYCDVVSYNIYRRDVRDFKFNGEADVPLIIG
;
A
#
# COMPACT_ATOMS: atom_id res chain seq x y z
N MET A 1 35.19 -41.12 22.88
CA MET A 1 35.64 -40.99 21.48
C MET A 1 34.57 -40.17 20.73
N LEU A 2 34.72 -38.85 20.77
CA LEU A 2 33.81 -37.92 20.10
C LEU A 2 34.28 -37.74 18.65
N PHE A 3 33.48 -38.17 17.70
CA PHE A 3 33.70 -37.83 16.30
C PHE A 3 33.13 -36.43 16.03
N ALA A 4 34.00 -35.47 15.90
CA ALA A 4 33.66 -34.16 15.38
C ALA A 4 33.51 -34.29 13.85
N PHE A 5 32.26 -34.20 13.35
CA PHE A 5 31.99 -33.99 11.93
C PHE A 5 32.36 -32.56 11.56
N PHE A 6 33.50 -32.38 10.95
CA PHE A 6 33.83 -31.15 10.20
C PHE A 6 32.97 -31.15 8.93
N ILE A 7 31.87 -30.42 8.93
CA ILE A 7 31.20 -30.05 7.70
C ILE A 7 32.00 -28.92 7.07
N ASN A 8 32.94 -29.28 6.21
CA ASN A 8 33.52 -28.36 5.25
C ASN A 8 32.44 -28.03 4.21
N CYS A 9 31.58 -27.05 4.51
CA CYS A 9 30.70 -26.48 3.53
C CYS A 9 31.51 -25.53 2.66
N SER A 10 32.02 -26.04 1.52
CA SER A 10 32.58 -25.18 0.48
C SER A 10 31.45 -24.30 -0.04
N LEU A 11 31.44 -23.03 0.35
CA LEU A 11 30.47 -22.00 -0.06
C LEU A 11 30.48 -21.72 -1.58
N PHE A 12 31.31 -22.43 -2.34
CA PHE A 12 31.43 -22.31 -3.79
C PHE A 12 30.81 -23.52 -4.48
N GLY A 13 29.48 -23.57 -4.47
CA GLY A 13 28.70 -24.52 -5.28
C GLY A 13 28.87 -24.26 -6.78
N LYS A 14 28.44 -25.19 -7.62
CA LYS A 14 28.51 -25.17 -9.10
C LYS A 14 27.90 -23.94 -9.80
N ASN A 15 27.29 -23.01 -9.06
CA ASN A 15 26.50 -21.89 -9.54
C ASN A 15 27.18 -20.51 -9.30
N ALA A 16 28.43 -20.48 -8.90
CA ALA A 16 29.16 -19.22 -8.68
C ALA A 16 29.39 -18.49 -10.01
N LEU A 17 28.87 -17.26 -10.10
CA LEU A 17 29.10 -16.39 -11.27
C LEU A 17 30.44 -15.65 -11.17
N VAL A 18 30.81 -15.29 -9.95
CA VAL A 18 32.06 -14.58 -9.66
C VAL A 18 32.67 -15.18 -8.42
N VAL A 19 33.98 -15.51 -8.52
CA VAL A 19 34.82 -15.97 -7.41
C VAL A 19 36.02 -15.04 -7.33
N PHE A 20 36.22 -14.39 -6.18
CA PHE A 20 37.30 -13.43 -5.97
C PHE A 20 38.64 -14.14 -5.58
N ASP A 21 39.03 -15.14 -6.34
CA ASP A 21 40.28 -15.88 -6.14
C ASP A 21 41.47 -15.26 -6.90
N SER A 22 42.60 -15.95 -6.92
CA SER A 22 43.81 -15.50 -7.64
C SER A 22 43.68 -15.47 -9.17
N LYS A 23 42.57 -16.05 -9.72
CA LYS A 23 42.27 -16.08 -11.15
C LYS A 23 41.27 -15.00 -11.55
N PHE A 24 40.69 -14.29 -10.57
CA PHE A 24 39.75 -13.23 -10.85
C PHE A 24 40.43 -12.05 -11.54
N ASP A 25 39.86 -11.62 -12.66
CA ASP A 25 40.35 -10.46 -13.40
C ASP A 25 39.68 -9.18 -12.92
N PRO A 26 40.37 -8.31 -12.14
CA PRO A 26 39.79 -7.05 -11.67
C PRO A 26 39.41 -6.06 -12.77
N SER A 27 39.96 -6.22 -14.00
CA SER A 27 39.61 -5.36 -15.14
C SER A 27 38.15 -5.52 -15.59
N THR A 28 37.49 -6.59 -15.16
CA THR A 28 36.03 -6.80 -15.37
C THR A 28 35.15 -5.87 -14.51
N ILE A 29 35.74 -5.20 -13.49
CA ILE A 29 35.06 -4.27 -12.63
C ILE A 29 35.23 -2.83 -13.15
N ARG A 30 34.10 -2.16 -13.39
CA ARG A 30 34.04 -0.72 -13.59
C ARG A 30 33.55 -0.05 -12.32
N ALA A 31 34.29 0.88 -11.78
CA ALA A 31 33.91 1.71 -10.65
C ALA A 31 33.33 3.05 -11.13
N THR A 32 32.26 3.52 -10.48
CA THR A 32 31.65 4.84 -10.70
C THR A 32 31.58 5.54 -9.36
N ASP A 33 32.34 6.62 -9.19
CA ASP A 33 32.49 7.35 -7.92
C ASP A 33 32.65 6.38 -6.73
N SER A 34 33.57 5.40 -6.91
CA SER A 34 33.83 4.36 -5.92
C SER A 34 35.22 3.81 -6.08
N ARG A 35 35.75 3.18 -5.01
CA ARG A 35 37.00 2.45 -5.00
C ARG A 35 36.74 1.03 -4.52
N PHE A 36 37.53 0.09 -4.99
CA PHE A 36 37.42 -1.31 -4.61
C PHE A 36 38.80 -1.97 -4.46
N GLU A 37 38.81 -3.02 -3.67
CA GLU A 37 39.96 -3.90 -3.51
C GLU A 37 39.53 -5.32 -3.14
N ILE A 38 40.32 -6.33 -3.50
CA ILE A 38 40.09 -7.70 -3.08
C ILE A 38 40.86 -7.93 -1.77
N LYS A 39 40.14 -8.32 -0.73
CA LYS A 39 40.69 -8.57 0.62
C LYS A 39 40.48 -10.02 1.03
N LYS A 40 41.33 -10.50 1.93
CA LYS A 40 41.08 -11.77 2.62
C LYS A 40 39.95 -11.60 3.62
N GLY A 41 38.86 -12.29 3.43
CA GLY A 41 37.71 -12.37 4.35
C GLY A 41 37.81 -13.59 5.27
N LYS A 42 36.77 -13.82 6.06
CA LYS A 42 36.69 -14.95 7.01
C LYS A 42 36.67 -16.30 6.29
N ASP A 43 35.87 -16.40 5.22
CA ASP A 43 35.57 -17.65 4.52
C ASP A 43 36.08 -17.66 3.07
N GLY A 44 37.07 -16.83 2.74
CA GLY A 44 37.63 -16.64 1.42
C GLY A 44 37.88 -15.17 1.10
N ASN A 45 38.28 -14.86 -0.14
CA ASN A 45 38.45 -13.47 -0.54
C ASN A 45 37.06 -12.81 -0.78
N VAL A 46 37.01 -11.52 -0.48
CA VAL A 46 35.85 -10.66 -0.67
C VAL A 46 36.21 -9.42 -1.47
N LEU A 47 35.26 -8.87 -2.21
CA LEU A 47 35.42 -7.58 -2.86
C LEU A 47 34.96 -6.47 -1.91
N SER A 48 35.90 -5.70 -1.38
CA SER A 48 35.63 -4.53 -0.54
C SER A 48 35.41 -3.32 -1.42
N VAL A 49 34.33 -2.60 -1.21
CA VAL A 49 33.92 -1.44 -2.00
C VAL A 49 33.60 -0.27 -1.08
N THR A 50 34.09 0.91 -1.43
CA THR A 50 33.65 2.17 -0.80
C THR A 50 33.11 3.09 -1.88
N VAL A 51 31.87 3.59 -1.68
CA VAL A 51 31.18 4.49 -2.61
C VAL A 51 31.26 5.94 -2.14
N GLY A 52 31.49 6.85 -3.08
CA GLY A 52 31.55 8.29 -2.85
C GLY A 52 30.15 8.94 -2.85
N THR A 53 30.12 10.27 -2.85
CA THR A 53 28.90 11.09 -2.75
C THR A 53 28.67 12.02 -3.93
N ASN A 54 29.57 12.00 -4.93
CA ASN A 54 29.56 12.96 -6.05
C ASN A 54 28.71 12.51 -7.25
N HIS A 55 28.31 11.23 -7.28
CA HIS A 55 27.49 10.69 -8.35
C HIS A 55 26.09 10.32 -7.85
N GLN A 56 25.10 10.37 -8.73
CA GLN A 56 23.73 9.99 -8.38
C GLN A 56 23.58 8.50 -8.02
N TYR A 57 24.40 7.66 -8.63
CA TYR A 57 24.40 6.19 -8.47
C TYR A 57 25.84 5.68 -8.36
N PRO A 58 26.58 6.03 -7.28
CA PRO A 58 27.94 5.52 -7.11
C PRO A 58 27.92 4.02 -6.79
N GLY A 59 28.89 3.29 -7.30
CA GLY A 59 28.97 1.84 -7.12
C GLY A 59 29.89 1.17 -8.11
N ILE A 60 29.70 -0.13 -8.28
CA ILE A 60 30.50 -0.97 -9.16
C ILE A 60 29.64 -1.73 -10.17
N THR A 61 30.18 -1.97 -11.34
CA THR A 61 29.65 -2.86 -12.37
C THR A 61 30.62 -3.99 -12.60
N ILE A 62 30.16 -5.24 -12.44
CA ILE A 62 30.97 -6.44 -12.69
C ILE A 62 30.45 -7.04 -14.00
N LYS A 63 31.32 -7.09 -15.01
CA LYS A 63 31.00 -7.64 -16.32
C LYS A 63 31.18 -9.16 -16.35
N ALA A 64 30.35 -9.81 -17.14
CA ALA A 64 30.46 -11.23 -17.37
C ALA A 64 31.80 -11.55 -18.10
N PRO A 65 32.55 -12.56 -17.63
CA PRO A 65 33.66 -13.09 -18.42
C PRO A 65 33.12 -13.62 -19.76
N GLN A 66 33.88 -13.47 -20.84
CA GLN A 66 33.45 -13.88 -22.17
C GLN A 66 32.14 -13.18 -22.65
N ASN A 67 31.88 -11.96 -22.17
CA ASN A 67 30.80 -11.06 -22.54
C ASN A 67 29.39 -11.45 -22.05
N LYS A 68 29.13 -12.66 -21.55
CA LYS A 68 27.82 -13.05 -21.02
C LYS A 68 27.87 -14.24 -20.08
N TRP A 69 26.86 -14.33 -19.20
CA TRP A 69 26.43 -15.54 -18.51
C TRP A 69 25.13 -16.05 -19.13
N ASP A 70 25.03 -17.35 -19.35
CA ASP A 70 23.75 -18.02 -19.65
C ASP A 70 23.13 -18.50 -18.35
N LEU A 71 22.10 -17.78 -17.89
CA LEU A 71 21.36 -18.03 -16.67
C LEU A 71 19.96 -18.59 -16.94
N SER A 72 19.72 -19.15 -18.11
CA SER A 72 18.39 -19.64 -18.54
C SER A 72 17.79 -20.70 -17.60
N GLN A 73 18.63 -21.46 -16.89
CA GLN A 73 18.20 -22.51 -15.96
C GLN A 73 17.94 -22.01 -14.53
N TYR A 74 18.26 -20.75 -14.21
CA TYR A 74 18.19 -20.21 -12.86
C TYR A 74 17.01 -19.24 -12.69
N GLU A 75 16.50 -19.14 -11.47
CA GLU A 75 15.38 -18.25 -11.11
C GLU A 75 15.85 -16.83 -10.75
N TYR A 76 17.02 -16.72 -10.09
CA TYR A 76 17.55 -15.44 -9.60
C TYR A 76 19.07 -15.41 -9.55
N VAL A 77 19.62 -14.19 -9.51
CA VAL A 77 20.99 -13.90 -9.09
C VAL A 77 20.95 -13.49 -7.62
N GLU A 78 21.76 -14.12 -6.79
CA GLU A 78 21.93 -13.76 -5.38
C GLU A 78 23.30 -13.15 -5.16
N VAL A 79 23.34 -11.99 -4.53
CA VAL A 79 24.59 -11.32 -4.12
C VAL A 79 24.59 -11.20 -2.60
N MET A 80 25.58 -11.82 -1.96
CA MET A 80 25.78 -11.73 -0.53
C MET A 80 26.60 -10.49 -0.19
N VAL A 81 25.99 -9.53 0.51
CA VAL A 81 26.61 -8.24 0.83
C VAL A 81 26.66 -8.05 2.34
N ARG A 82 27.85 -7.65 2.84
CA ARG A 82 28.08 -7.24 4.22
C ARG A 82 28.28 -5.74 4.31
N ASN A 83 27.61 -5.06 5.22
CA ASN A 83 27.92 -3.68 5.56
C ASN A 83 29.18 -3.63 6.43
N SER A 84 30.28 -3.14 5.88
CA SER A 84 31.57 -2.97 6.60
C SER A 84 31.76 -1.56 7.15
N GLY A 85 30.80 -0.64 6.93
CA GLY A 85 30.81 0.74 7.42
C GLY A 85 30.03 0.93 8.73
N ALA A 86 30.01 2.18 9.21
CA ALA A 86 29.38 2.56 10.46
C ALA A 86 27.88 2.94 10.33
N ASN A 87 27.41 3.21 9.11
CA ASN A 87 26.05 3.69 8.85
C ASN A 87 25.22 2.66 8.11
N GLN A 88 23.93 2.55 8.45
CA GLN A 88 22.97 1.77 7.67
C GLN A 88 22.78 2.38 6.29
N PHE A 89 22.67 1.53 5.26
CA PHE A 89 22.38 1.98 3.89
C PHE A 89 21.45 1.02 3.17
N LYS A 90 20.80 1.54 2.13
CA LYS A 90 20.08 0.75 1.13
C LYS A 90 20.94 0.58 -0.11
N ILE A 91 21.29 -0.66 -0.44
CA ILE A 91 22.06 -1.01 -1.64
C ILE A 91 21.15 -1.66 -2.66
N ASN A 92 21.35 -1.33 -3.93
CA ASN A 92 20.63 -1.90 -5.07
C ASN A 92 21.55 -2.84 -5.82
N CYS A 93 21.01 -3.96 -6.28
CA CYS A 93 21.64 -4.88 -7.21
C CYS A 93 20.82 -4.91 -8.51
N ARG A 94 21.46 -4.60 -9.64
CA ARG A 94 20.84 -4.63 -10.97
C ARG A 94 21.54 -5.64 -11.85
N VAL A 95 20.78 -6.40 -12.60
CA VAL A 95 21.23 -7.39 -13.56
C VAL A 95 20.79 -6.95 -14.94
N ASP A 96 21.73 -6.82 -15.90
CA ASP A 96 21.49 -6.31 -17.24
C ASP A 96 21.75 -7.37 -18.30
N ASP A 97 20.94 -7.40 -19.35
CA ASP A 97 21.11 -8.26 -20.53
C ASP A 97 21.55 -7.50 -21.80
N ASN A 98 21.66 -6.17 -21.71
CA ASN A 98 21.98 -5.32 -22.85
C ASN A 98 22.80 -4.10 -22.41
N PRO A 99 23.79 -3.63 -23.19
CA PRO A 99 24.54 -2.41 -22.90
C PRO A 99 23.69 -1.14 -22.79
N GLY A 100 22.51 -1.13 -23.44
CA GLY A 100 21.52 -0.03 -23.39
C GLY A 100 20.56 -0.11 -22.21
N ALA A 101 20.82 -0.94 -21.19
CA ALA A 101 20.00 -1.02 -19.99
C ALA A 101 19.93 0.32 -19.24
N ASP A 102 18.73 0.83 -19.01
CA ASP A 102 18.48 2.20 -18.53
C ASP A 102 17.87 2.24 -17.10
N GLY A 103 17.84 1.10 -16.39
CA GLY A 103 17.21 0.95 -15.08
C GLY A 103 15.73 0.57 -15.16
N LYS A 104 15.15 0.53 -16.36
CA LYS A 104 13.78 0.11 -16.62
C LYS A 104 13.71 -0.98 -17.69
N ASN A 105 14.43 -0.79 -18.79
CA ASN A 105 14.45 -1.72 -19.91
C ASN A 105 15.74 -2.52 -19.91
N ASN A 106 15.67 -3.78 -20.34
CA ASN A 106 16.82 -4.69 -20.43
C ASN A 106 17.53 -4.92 -19.09
N CYS A 107 16.83 -4.78 -18.00
CA CYS A 107 17.37 -4.98 -16.66
C CYS A 107 16.31 -5.35 -15.63
N VAL A 108 16.76 -5.98 -14.56
CA VAL A 108 15.98 -6.22 -13.34
C VAL A 108 16.78 -5.74 -12.14
N THR A 109 16.09 -5.19 -11.14
CA THR A 109 16.76 -4.62 -9.94
C THR A 109 16.02 -5.08 -8.68
N ASP A 110 16.79 -5.43 -7.66
CA ASP A 110 16.31 -5.61 -6.29
C ASP A 110 17.25 -4.91 -5.32
N SER A 111 16.86 -4.78 -4.04
CA SER A 111 17.61 -4.03 -3.05
C SER A 111 17.46 -4.61 -1.65
N ALA A 112 18.44 -4.33 -0.79
CA ALA A 112 18.37 -4.60 0.64
C ALA A 112 18.84 -3.39 1.46
N THR A 113 18.25 -3.21 2.63
CA THR A 113 18.75 -2.30 3.67
C THR A 113 19.60 -3.11 4.62
N ILE A 114 20.85 -2.69 4.85
CA ILE A 114 21.84 -3.46 5.60
C ILE A 114 22.40 -2.58 6.74
N SER A 115 22.21 -3.04 7.98
CA SER A 115 22.75 -2.36 9.18
C SER A 115 24.28 -2.57 9.31
N PRO A 116 25.00 -1.72 10.06
CA PRO A 116 26.42 -1.90 10.31
C PRO A 116 26.77 -3.30 10.81
N GLY A 117 27.76 -3.93 10.18
CA GLY A 117 28.23 -5.29 10.49
C GLY A 117 27.32 -6.43 10.00
N GLU A 118 26.11 -6.13 9.53
CA GLU A 118 25.16 -7.11 9.03
C GLU A 118 25.56 -7.63 7.65
N THR A 119 25.27 -8.93 7.40
CA THR A 119 25.38 -9.57 6.08
C THR A 119 24.00 -9.97 5.61
N ARG A 120 23.64 -9.59 4.37
CA ARG A 120 22.34 -9.92 3.75
C ARG A 120 22.48 -10.37 2.30
N PRO A 121 21.64 -11.33 1.86
CA PRO A 121 21.47 -11.64 0.45
C PRO A 121 20.56 -10.59 -0.24
N ILE A 122 20.95 -10.20 -1.45
CA ILE A 122 20.08 -9.50 -2.40
C ILE A 122 19.74 -10.50 -3.50
N LYS A 123 18.46 -10.87 -3.62
CA LYS A 123 17.98 -11.84 -4.62
C LYS A 123 17.29 -11.12 -5.76
N VAL A 124 17.97 -10.97 -6.86
CA VAL A 124 17.45 -10.33 -8.07
C VAL A 124 16.80 -11.40 -8.95
N ARG A 125 15.47 -11.40 -8.99
CA ARG A 125 14.70 -12.35 -9.80
C ARG A 125 14.90 -12.05 -11.28
N LEU A 126 15.20 -13.08 -12.07
CA LEU A 126 15.35 -12.98 -13.51
C LEU A 126 13.99 -13.01 -14.20
N ASN A 127 13.27 -11.89 -14.17
CA ASN A 127 12.01 -11.75 -14.91
C ASN A 127 12.28 -11.83 -16.41
N ARG A 128 11.71 -12.83 -17.07
CA ARG A 128 12.02 -13.17 -18.47
C ARG A 128 11.12 -12.48 -19.45
N TYR A 129 11.62 -12.19 -20.64
CA TYR A 129 10.77 -11.97 -21.80
C TYR A 129 10.01 -13.26 -22.11
N SER A 130 8.73 -13.14 -22.42
CA SER A 130 7.92 -14.25 -22.88
C SER A 130 7.11 -13.82 -24.10
N ASP A 131 7.11 -14.64 -25.13
CA ASP A 131 6.18 -14.55 -26.26
C ASP A 131 4.79 -15.05 -25.88
N ASP A 132 4.39 -14.83 -24.63
CA ASP A 132 3.21 -15.40 -24.03
C ASP A 132 1.92 -14.90 -24.70
N LYS A 133 1.36 -15.76 -25.53
CA LYS A 133 0.04 -15.56 -26.15
C LYS A 133 -1.12 -15.51 -25.13
N MET A 134 -0.84 -15.83 -23.85
CA MET A 134 -1.82 -15.81 -22.78
C MET A 134 -2.06 -14.41 -22.20
N GLY A 135 -1.11 -13.48 -22.31
CA GLY A 135 -1.27 -12.11 -21.81
C GLY A 135 -2.51 -11.41 -22.36
N GLY A 136 -2.84 -11.65 -23.63
CA GLY A 136 -4.08 -11.16 -24.25
C GLY A 136 -5.35 -11.87 -23.76
N LYS A 137 -5.26 -13.10 -23.26
CA LYS A 137 -6.39 -13.89 -22.76
C LYS A 137 -6.66 -13.67 -21.26
N LEU A 138 -5.63 -13.28 -20.49
CA LEU A 138 -5.70 -13.05 -19.03
C LEU A 138 -5.81 -11.55 -18.71
N PHE A 139 -6.55 -10.80 -19.52
CA PHE A 139 -6.71 -9.36 -19.40
C PHE A 139 -7.28 -8.94 -18.03
N GLY A 140 -6.76 -7.84 -17.49
CA GLY A 140 -7.22 -7.24 -16.25
C GLY A 140 -6.89 -8.02 -14.97
N MET A 141 -6.03 -9.04 -15.01
CA MET A 141 -5.48 -9.70 -13.84
C MET A 141 -4.32 -8.88 -13.26
N ARG A 142 -4.37 -8.56 -11.95
CA ARG A 142 -3.31 -7.80 -11.29
C ARG A 142 -2.02 -8.58 -11.09
N GLY A 143 -2.14 -9.85 -10.74
CA GLY A 143 -0.99 -10.70 -10.41
C GLY A 143 -0.32 -11.33 -11.62
N TYR A 144 -0.97 -11.35 -12.77
CA TYR A 144 -0.36 -11.83 -13.99
C TYR A 144 0.58 -10.76 -14.53
N PRO A 145 1.76 -11.13 -15.04
CA PRO A 145 2.71 -10.14 -15.56
C PRO A 145 2.00 -9.27 -16.58
N LYS A 146 1.76 -8.02 -16.24
CA LYS A 146 1.01 -7.07 -17.08
C LYS A 146 1.67 -6.83 -18.44
N LYS A 147 2.94 -7.14 -18.54
CA LYS A 147 3.75 -7.08 -19.74
C LYS A 147 4.87 -8.11 -19.64
N TYR A 148 4.64 -9.28 -20.12
CA TYR A 148 5.71 -10.14 -20.54
C TYR A 148 6.45 -9.42 -21.69
N GLY A 149 7.76 -9.23 -21.58
CA GLY A 149 8.51 -8.39 -22.51
C GLY A 149 8.40 -6.88 -22.26
N GLY A 150 7.82 -6.46 -21.13
CA GLY A 150 7.74 -5.06 -20.70
C GLY A 150 8.97 -4.63 -19.86
N PRO A 151 8.96 -3.40 -19.33
CA PRO A 151 10.02 -2.92 -18.47
C PRO A 151 10.24 -3.86 -17.27
N TYR A 152 11.48 -3.91 -16.78
CA TYR A 152 11.94 -4.78 -15.69
C TYR A 152 11.95 -6.27 -16.05
N THR A 153 12.35 -6.61 -17.25
CA THR A 153 12.61 -7.97 -17.73
C THR A 153 14.00 -8.08 -18.35
N VAL A 154 14.52 -9.30 -18.40
CA VAL A 154 15.81 -9.63 -19.02
C VAL A 154 15.72 -10.91 -19.84
N ASN A 155 16.65 -11.07 -20.79
CA ASN A 155 16.92 -12.34 -21.42
C ASN A 155 17.97 -13.10 -20.60
N PRO A 156 17.63 -14.12 -19.81
CA PRO A 156 18.57 -14.79 -18.93
C PRO A 156 19.70 -15.53 -19.65
N SER A 157 19.53 -15.87 -20.94
CA SER A 157 20.60 -16.50 -21.73
C SER A 157 21.69 -15.51 -22.15
N ASN A 158 21.51 -14.22 -21.84
CA ASN A 158 22.43 -13.17 -22.28
C ASN A 158 22.71 -12.14 -21.18
N ILE A 159 22.88 -12.54 -19.94
CA ILE A 159 23.22 -11.59 -18.86
C ILE A 159 24.68 -11.13 -19.02
N ILE A 160 24.87 -9.83 -19.16
CA ILE A 160 26.17 -9.23 -19.48
C ILE A 160 26.87 -8.61 -18.27
N GLN A 161 26.12 -8.21 -17.26
CA GLN A 161 26.70 -7.54 -16.08
C GLN A 161 25.78 -7.55 -14.87
N VAL A 162 26.41 -7.39 -13.70
CA VAL A 162 25.75 -7.16 -12.40
C VAL A 162 26.27 -5.84 -11.82
N LEU A 163 25.37 -4.96 -11.38
CA LEU A 163 25.69 -3.68 -10.80
C LEU A 163 25.31 -3.66 -9.32
N LEU A 164 26.16 -3.07 -8.49
CA LEU A 164 25.88 -2.77 -7.08
C LEU A 164 26.07 -1.28 -6.85
N PHE A 165 25.04 -0.58 -6.41
CA PHE A 165 25.07 0.88 -6.27
C PHE A 165 24.16 1.39 -5.14
N ILE A 166 24.48 2.56 -4.63
CA ILE A 166 23.68 3.31 -3.66
C ILE A 166 23.12 4.56 -4.35
N VAL A 167 21.89 4.92 -4.05
CA VAL A 167 21.20 6.05 -4.68
C VAL A 167 21.42 7.32 -3.86
N LYS A 168 22.06 8.35 -4.44
CA LYS A 168 22.30 9.67 -3.84
C LYS A 168 22.77 9.60 -2.38
N PRO A 169 23.91 8.92 -2.10
CA PRO A 169 24.40 8.84 -0.75
C PRO A 169 24.83 10.22 -0.23
N SER A 170 24.52 10.51 1.02
CA SER A 170 24.90 11.75 1.69
C SER A 170 26.26 11.67 2.41
N VAL A 171 26.77 10.45 2.57
CA VAL A 171 28.08 10.13 3.16
C VAL A 171 28.70 8.96 2.43
N GLU A 172 30.01 8.73 2.59
CA GLU A 172 30.64 7.52 2.08
C GLU A 172 30.08 6.28 2.79
N TYR A 173 29.86 5.21 2.02
CA TYR A 173 29.46 3.90 2.53
C TYR A 173 30.43 2.82 2.09
N SER A 174 30.72 1.87 2.98
CA SER A 174 31.61 0.75 2.69
C SER A 174 30.85 -0.57 2.86
N PHE A 175 31.05 -1.47 1.89
CA PHE A 175 30.47 -2.82 1.92
C PHE A 175 31.42 -3.86 1.32
N GLU A 176 31.20 -5.11 1.65
CA GLU A 176 31.92 -6.26 1.13
C GLU A 176 30.96 -7.16 0.34
N VAL A 177 31.35 -7.52 -0.88
CA VAL A 177 30.66 -8.55 -1.67
C VAL A 177 31.35 -9.88 -1.40
N GLN A 178 30.63 -10.81 -0.78
CA GLN A 178 31.17 -12.12 -0.39
C GLN A 178 30.98 -13.16 -1.49
N SER A 179 29.83 -13.13 -2.19
CA SER A 179 29.54 -14.06 -3.29
C SER A 179 28.54 -13.46 -4.27
N ILE A 180 28.67 -13.89 -5.53
CA ILE A 180 27.65 -13.66 -6.58
C ILE A 180 27.37 -15.01 -7.22
N ILE A 181 26.15 -15.51 -7.05
CA ILE A 181 25.74 -16.83 -7.54
C ILE A 181 24.46 -16.72 -8.37
N ALA A 182 24.23 -17.67 -9.27
CA ALA A 182 22.93 -17.93 -9.85
C ALA A 182 22.31 -19.14 -9.16
N ASP A 183 21.05 -19.03 -8.71
CA ASP A 183 20.41 -20.08 -7.96
C ASP A 183 18.88 -20.13 -8.20
N GLY A 184 18.22 -21.13 -7.61
CA GLY A 184 16.83 -21.46 -7.90
C GLY A 184 16.66 -22.12 -9.28
N LYS A 185 15.95 -23.23 -9.33
CA LYS A 185 15.63 -23.88 -10.59
C LYS A 185 14.52 -23.10 -11.30
N HIS A 186 14.80 -22.63 -12.50
CA HIS A 186 13.74 -22.11 -13.35
C HIS A 186 12.80 -23.24 -13.77
N ILE A 187 11.55 -23.13 -13.40
CA ILE A 187 10.47 -23.98 -13.89
C ILE A 187 9.72 -23.15 -14.94
N PRO A 188 9.88 -23.44 -16.25
CA PRO A 188 9.11 -22.77 -17.27
C PRO A 188 7.62 -22.86 -16.89
N PRO A 189 6.81 -21.79 -17.10
CA PRO A 189 5.37 -21.93 -17.04
C PRO A 189 5.01 -23.13 -17.90
N THR A 190 4.32 -24.11 -17.35
CA THR A 190 3.80 -25.25 -18.13
C THR A 190 3.13 -24.64 -19.32
N ALA A 191 3.43 -25.15 -20.52
CA ALA A 191 2.88 -24.58 -21.75
C ALA A 191 1.35 -24.49 -21.61
N LEU A 192 0.87 -23.30 -21.26
CA LEU A 192 -0.55 -23.01 -20.97
C LEU A 192 -1.44 -23.18 -22.22
N THR A 193 -0.86 -23.67 -23.30
CA THR A 193 -1.43 -23.67 -24.65
C THR A 193 -1.29 -24.99 -25.39
N SER A 194 -0.89 -26.11 -24.74
CA SER A 194 -0.99 -27.39 -25.42
C SER A 194 -2.45 -27.84 -25.44
N ASP A 195 -2.97 -28.24 -26.60
CA ASP A 195 -4.32 -28.79 -26.77
C ASP A 195 -4.56 -30.03 -25.86
N ALA A 196 -3.50 -30.67 -25.40
CA ALA A 196 -3.53 -31.82 -24.50
C ALA A 196 -3.82 -31.45 -23.02
N ASN A 197 -3.65 -30.20 -22.61
CA ASN A 197 -3.96 -29.74 -21.24
C ASN A 197 -4.44 -28.27 -21.28
N PRO A 198 -5.70 -28.04 -21.62
CA PRO A 198 -6.22 -26.68 -21.77
C PRO A 198 -6.19 -25.95 -20.43
N PHE A 199 -5.53 -24.79 -20.39
CA PHE A 199 -5.48 -23.96 -19.19
C PHE A 199 -6.87 -23.44 -18.80
N PHE A 200 -7.70 -23.12 -19.78
CA PHE A 200 -9.07 -22.67 -19.57
C PHE A 200 -10.05 -23.86 -19.54
N PRO A 201 -11.03 -23.86 -18.66
CA PRO A 201 -11.23 -22.92 -17.54
C PRO A 201 -10.24 -23.17 -16.40
N PHE A 202 -9.79 -22.09 -15.73
CA PHE A 202 -8.84 -22.20 -14.62
C PHE A 202 -9.41 -21.78 -13.26
N ILE A 203 -10.67 -21.34 -13.21
CA ILE A 203 -11.40 -21.00 -11.99
C ILE A 203 -12.50 -22.05 -11.77
N ASP A 204 -12.48 -22.70 -10.62
CA ASP A 204 -13.48 -23.71 -10.26
C ASP A 204 -14.81 -23.09 -9.80
N THR A 205 -15.79 -23.94 -9.51
CA THR A 205 -17.14 -23.54 -9.08
C THR A 205 -17.17 -22.83 -7.72
N PHE A 206 -16.07 -22.82 -6.97
CA PHE A 206 -15.92 -22.09 -5.70
C PHE A 206 -15.15 -20.76 -5.87
N GLY A 207 -14.74 -20.41 -7.09
CA GLY A 207 -13.94 -19.21 -7.36
C GLY A 207 -12.45 -19.41 -7.07
N GLN A 208 -11.96 -20.63 -6.98
CA GLN A 208 -10.58 -20.98 -6.67
C GLN A 208 -9.81 -21.40 -7.93
N TYR A 209 -8.47 -21.29 -7.89
CA TYR A 209 -7.62 -21.80 -8.96
C TYR A 209 -7.75 -23.31 -9.09
N LYS A 210 -8.15 -23.80 -10.27
CA LYS A 210 -8.53 -25.19 -10.51
C LYS A 210 -7.34 -26.15 -10.54
N HIS A 211 -6.24 -25.78 -11.17
CA HIS A 211 -5.16 -26.68 -11.54
C HIS A 211 -4.13 -26.98 -10.45
N LYS A 212 -4.36 -26.53 -9.20
CA LYS A 212 -3.49 -26.81 -8.06
C LYS A 212 -4.31 -27.08 -6.81
N ASN A 213 -3.86 -28.02 -6.00
CA ASN A 213 -4.38 -28.25 -4.66
C ASN A 213 -3.46 -27.59 -3.61
N TRP A 214 -4.04 -27.19 -2.48
CA TRP A 214 -3.35 -26.67 -1.30
C TRP A 214 -4.18 -27.00 -0.05
N ASP A 215 -3.57 -26.92 1.11
CA ASP A 215 -4.26 -27.14 2.37
C ASP A 215 -5.39 -26.12 2.55
N GLY A 216 -6.59 -26.60 2.84
CA GLY A 216 -7.78 -25.75 2.99
C GLY A 216 -8.54 -25.42 1.72
N LYS A 217 -8.07 -25.81 0.51
CA LYS A 217 -8.87 -25.70 -0.71
C LYS A 217 -10.21 -26.40 -0.55
N THR A 218 -11.29 -25.78 -0.98
CA THR A 218 -12.62 -26.40 -1.00
C THR A 218 -12.75 -27.29 -2.23
N LEU A 219 -12.99 -28.58 -2.03
CA LEU A 219 -13.00 -29.58 -3.10
C LEU A 219 -14.43 -29.95 -3.53
N SER A 220 -15.41 -29.85 -2.62
CA SER A 220 -16.81 -30.20 -2.89
C SER A 220 -17.75 -29.46 -1.92
N ILE A 221 -19.07 -29.57 -2.16
CA ILE A 221 -20.09 -29.08 -1.21
C ILE A 221 -20.02 -29.84 0.11
N GLN A 222 -19.78 -31.14 0.06
CA GLN A 222 -19.63 -31.98 1.25
C GLN A 222 -18.39 -31.56 2.08
N ASP A 223 -17.28 -31.24 1.42
CA ASP A 223 -16.09 -30.70 2.07
C ASP A 223 -16.39 -29.34 2.74
N LEU A 224 -17.14 -28.47 2.06
CA LEU A 224 -17.55 -27.18 2.62
C LEU A 224 -18.42 -27.32 3.88
N GLN A 225 -19.33 -28.30 3.87
CA GLN A 225 -20.16 -28.63 5.03
C GLN A 225 -19.37 -29.27 6.17
N ALA A 226 -18.42 -30.15 5.86
CA ALA A 226 -17.51 -30.73 6.86
C ALA A 226 -16.66 -29.65 7.54
N LYS A 227 -16.15 -28.68 6.77
CA LYS A 227 -15.45 -27.52 7.29
C LYS A 227 -16.33 -26.64 8.19
N ARG A 228 -17.62 -26.54 7.92
CA ARG A 228 -18.57 -25.87 8.81
C ARG A 228 -18.62 -26.56 10.17
N ILE A 229 -18.81 -27.88 10.20
CA ILE A 229 -18.90 -28.64 11.45
C ILE A 229 -17.59 -28.53 12.26
N SER A 230 -16.44 -28.64 11.58
CA SER A 230 -15.13 -28.48 12.22
C SER A 230 -14.95 -27.09 12.83
N GLU A 231 -15.33 -26.05 12.11
CA GLU A 231 -15.26 -24.66 12.57
C GLU A 231 -16.18 -24.38 13.77
N GLU A 232 -17.42 -24.86 13.73
CA GLU A 232 -18.36 -24.73 14.84
C GLU A 232 -17.80 -25.41 16.11
N LYS A 233 -17.21 -26.60 15.95
CA LYS A 233 -16.56 -27.33 17.05
C LYS A 233 -15.34 -26.58 17.59
N GLU A 234 -14.49 -26.07 16.74
CA GLU A 234 -13.31 -25.29 17.12
C GLU A 234 -13.73 -24.03 17.89
N LEU A 235 -14.64 -23.24 17.34
CA LEU A 235 -15.10 -21.99 17.98
C LEU A 235 -15.85 -22.23 19.29
N ALA A 236 -16.45 -23.40 19.49
CA ALA A 236 -17.07 -23.76 20.76
C ALA A 236 -16.05 -24.04 21.88
N THR A 237 -14.82 -24.37 21.55
CA THR A 237 -13.72 -24.62 22.52
C THR A 237 -12.94 -23.35 22.87
N ILE A 238 -13.12 -22.27 22.12
CA ILE A 238 -12.37 -21.03 22.35
C ILE A 238 -13.09 -20.23 23.43
N SER A 239 -12.39 -20.02 24.54
CA SER A 239 -12.85 -19.12 25.61
C SER A 239 -12.62 -17.66 25.24
N GLU A 240 -13.48 -16.78 25.77
CA GLU A 240 -13.25 -15.32 25.69
C GLU A 240 -11.87 -14.96 26.27
N PRO A 241 -11.14 -14.00 25.66
CA PRO A 241 -9.84 -13.58 26.16
C PRO A 241 -9.93 -13.08 27.60
N VAL A 242 -9.16 -13.72 28.50
CA VAL A 242 -9.17 -13.39 29.94
C VAL A 242 -8.62 -11.99 30.17
N GLY A 243 -9.35 -11.18 30.94
CA GLY A 243 -8.91 -9.84 31.34
C GLY A 243 -9.28 -8.73 30.38
N LEU A 244 -10.14 -9.01 29.41
CA LEU A 244 -10.79 -8.02 28.56
C LEU A 244 -12.25 -7.82 29.02
N ASP A 245 -12.77 -6.61 28.77
CA ASP A 245 -14.19 -6.31 28.97
C ASP A 245 -15.02 -6.61 27.71
N LYS A 246 -16.30 -6.22 27.71
CA LYS A 246 -17.21 -6.42 26.57
C LYS A 246 -16.77 -5.72 25.28
N TYR A 247 -16.06 -4.58 25.38
CA TYR A 247 -15.50 -3.87 24.24
C TYR A 247 -14.14 -4.43 23.79
N GLY A 248 -13.50 -5.25 24.60
CA GLY A 248 -12.14 -5.73 24.39
C GLY A 248 -11.09 -4.77 24.96
N GLY A 249 -11.48 -3.90 25.90
CA GLY A 249 -10.59 -3.08 26.71
C GLY A 249 -9.94 -3.87 27.84
N TRP A 250 -8.86 -3.36 28.40
CA TRP A 250 -8.10 -4.04 29.46
C TRP A 250 -8.80 -3.93 30.82
N ALA A 251 -9.68 -4.88 31.14
CA ALA A 251 -10.52 -4.89 32.33
C ALA A 251 -9.73 -4.95 33.66
N LYS A 252 -8.48 -5.48 33.66
CA LYS A 252 -7.57 -5.55 34.82
C LYS A 252 -6.61 -4.37 34.87
N GLY A 253 -6.67 -3.42 33.93
CA GLY A 253 -5.84 -2.23 33.92
C GLY A 253 -6.36 -1.09 34.79
N PRO A 254 -5.69 0.08 34.68
CA PRO A 254 -6.16 1.29 35.33
C PRO A 254 -7.55 1.67 34.82
N LYS A 255 -8.43 2.07 35.73
CA LYS A 255 -9.81 2.49 35.43
C LYS A 255 -9.90 4.01 35.38
N PHE A 256 -10.53 4.51 34.31
CA PHE A 256 -10.79 5.92 34.09
C PHE A 256 -12.28 6.21 34.16
N GLN A 257 -12.65 7.49 34.10
CA GLN A 257 -14.06 7.88 34.03
C GLN A 257 -14.72 7.28 32.81
N ALA A 258 -15.80 6.55 33.02
CA ALA A 258 -16.69 6.07 31.95
C ALA A 258 -17.46 7.26 31.36
N THR A 259 -17.45 7.41 30.04
CA THR A 259 -18.15 8.49 29.33
C THR A 259 -19.25 7.97 28.42
N GLY A 260 -19.37 6.65 28.28
CA GLY A 260 -20.30 6.02 27.33
C GLY A 260 -19.83 6.02 25.88
N PHE A 261 -18.65 6.60 25.59
CA PHE A 261 -18.07 6.66 24.24
C PHE A 261 -16.56 6.49 24.28
N PHE A 262 -15.98 6.07 23.17
CA PHE A 262 -14.53 6.03 23.00
C PHE A 262 -13.95 7.44 23.02
N ARG A 263 -12.81 7.60 23.67
CA ARG A 263 -12.04 8.85 23.71
C ARG A 263 -10.54 8.58 23.74
N THR A 264 -9.75 9.59 23.49
CA THR A 264 -8.28 9.53 23.59
C THR A 264 -7.82 10.07 24.93
N GLN A 265 -6.78 9.47 25.50
CA GLN A 265 -6.13 9.96 26.72
C GLN A 265 -4.65 9.58 26.73
N LYS A 266 -3.81 10.49 27.20
CA LYS A 266 -2.40 10.20 27.44
C LYS A 266 -2.21 9.60 28.84
N VAL A 267 -1.63 8.40 28.91
CA VAL A 267 -1.39 7.67 30.15
C VAL A 267 0.07 7.24 30.19
N ASN A 268 0.80 7.65 31.23
CA ASN A 268 2.25 7.39 31.39
C ASN A 268 3.05 7.75 30.11
N GLY A 269 2.76 8.93 29.51
CA GLY A 269 3.47 9.42 28.33
C GLY A 269 3.06 8.79 27.00
N LYS A 270 2.13 7.83 26.97
CA LYS A 270 1.64 7.14 25.77
C LYS A 270 0.18 7.45 25.49
N TRP A 271 -0.19 7.61 24.23
CA TRP A 271 -1.56 7.75 23.81
C TRP A 271 -2.31 6.41 23.83
N TRP A 272 -3.53 6.44 24.34
CA TRP A 272 -4.46 5.32 24.41
C TRP A 272 -5.84 5.76 23.95
N LEU A 273 -6.61 4.80 23.44
CA LEU A 273 -8.05 4.90 23.48
C LEU A 273 -8.54 4.47 24.87
N ILE A 274 -9.57 5.11 25.35
CA ILE A 274 -10.34 4.69 26.52
C ILE A 274 -11.71 4.27 25.99
N ASP A 275 -12.16 3.07 26.37
CA ASP A 275 -13.45 2.56 25.93
C ASP A 275 -14.62 3.24 26.67
N PRO A 276 -15.88 3.00 26.26
CA PRO A 276 -17.05 3.60 26.89
C PRO A 276 -17.18 3.36 28.39
N ASP A 277 -16.68 2.22 28.89
CA ASP A 277 -16.76 1.84 30.30
C ASP A 277 -15.52 2.32 31.11
N GLY A 278 -14.56 2.99 30.46
CA GLY A 278 -13.39 3.62 31.10
C GLY A 278 -12.15 2.73 31.20
N ASN A 279 -12.04 1.66 30.44
CA ASN A 279 -10.83 0.84 30.39
C ASN A 279 -9.87 1.31 29.29
N LEU A 280 -8.56 1.04 29.47
CA LEU A 280 -7.59 1.21 28.41
C LEU A 280 -7.93 0.29 27.24
N PHE A 281 -7.95 0.84 26.04
CA PHE A 281 -8.28 0.12 24.82
C PHE A 281 -7.16 0.29 23.79
N PHE A 282 -6.60 -0.81 23.34
CA PHE A 282 -5.66 -0.86 22.22
C PHE A 282 -6.38 -1.43 21.01
N SER A 283 -6.70 -0.57 20.04
CA SER A 283 -7.42 -0.99 18.83
C SER A 283 -6.56 -1.93 17.98
N GLN A 284 -7.03 -3.15 17.82
CA GLN A 284 -6.41 -4.17 16.97
C GLN A 284 -7.50 -4.88 16.18
N GLY A 285 -7.47 -4.71 14.86
CA GLY A 285 -8.58 -5.21 14.04
C GLY A 285 -8.25 -5.36 12.57
N ILE A 286 -9.30 -5.53 11.78
CA ILE A 286 -9.21 -5.70 10.33
C ILE A 286 -10.27 -4.89 9.61
N ASP A 287 -9.91 -4.38 8.43
CA ASP A 287 -10.82 -3.75 7.48
C ASP A 287 -11.55 -4.80 6.64
N CYS A 288 -12.60 -4.37 5.94
CA CYS A 288 -13.28 -5.17 4.93
C CYS A 288 -13.84 -6.50 5.44
N VAL A 289 -14.41 -6.53 6.64
CA VAL A 289 -15.20 -7.67 7.12
C VAL A 289 -16.49 -7.73 6.33
N ARG A 290 -16.48 -8.51 5.24
CA ARG A 290 -17.55 -8.56 4.24
C ARG A 290 -18.04 -9.97 4.00
N MET A 291 -19.34 -10.08 3.73
CA MET A 291 -20.00 -11.33 3.32
C MET A 291 -19.88 -11.59 1.82
N THR A 292 -19.64 -10.55 1.03
CA THR A 292 -19.65 -10.61 -0.43
C THR A 292 -18.40 -9.97 -1.01
N ASP A 293 -18.02 -10.45 -2.18
CA ASP A 293 -17.00 -9.91 -3.05
C ASP A 293 -17.62 -9.47 -4.39
N SER A 294 -16.81 -8.99 -5.32
CA SER A 294 -17.25 -8.58 -6.64
C SER A 294 -16.22 -8.96 -7.68
N THR A 295 -16.42 -10.12 -8.30
CA THR A 295 -15.54 -10.66 -9.35
C THR A 295 -16.15 -10.35 -10.71
N PRO A 296 -15.51 -9.54 -11.59
CA PRO A 296 -15.97 -9.32 -12.95
C PRO A 296 -15.98 -10.63 -13.75
N VAL A 297 -17.13 -11.00 -14.30
CA VAL A 297 -17.33 -12.23 -15.09
C VAL A 297 -17.63 -11.95 -16.56
N GLU A 298 -18.09 -10.75 -16.90
CA GLU A 298 -18.38 -10.31 -18.27
C GLU A 298 -17.09 -10.31 -19.11
N GLU A 299 -17.16 -10.84 -20.33
CA GLU A 299 -16.03 -11.06 -21.26
C GLU A 299 -15.00 -12.11 -20.77
N ARG A 300 -15.28 -12.81 -19.66
CA ARG A 300 -14.38 -13.80 -19.03
C ARG A 300 -15.02 -15.16 -18.80
N GLU A 301 -16.14 -15.42 -19.43
CA GLU A 301 -16.95 -16.62 -19.24
C GLU A 301 -16.12 -17.90 -19.39
N SER A 302 -15.17 -17.92 -20.34
CA SER A 302 -14.28 -19.07 -20.58
C SER A 302 -13.27 -19.34 -19.46
N TRP A 303 -13.11 -18.41 -18.50
CA TRP A 303 -12.19 -18.60 -17.37
C TRP A 303 -12.74 -19.54 -16.30
N PHE A 304 -14.07 -19.68 -16.26
CA PHE A 304 -14.80 -20.34 -15.19
C PHE A 304 -15.29 -21.71 -15.61
N ASP A 305 -15.17 -22.69 -14.72
CA ASP A 305 -15.65 -24.05 -14.90
C ASP A 305 -17.17 -24.13 -15.04
N SER A 306 -17.87 -23.21 -14.36
CA SER A 306 -19.32 -23.06 -14.45
C SER A 306 -19.74 -21.60 -14.35
N GLN A 307 -20.83 -21.27 -15.04
CA GLN A 307 -21.38 -19.91 -15.07
C GLN A 307 -22.52 -19.78 -14.03
N LEU A 308 -22.17 -19.88 -12.75
CA LEU A 308 -23.13 -19.83 -11.63
C LEU A 308 -24.05 -18.61 -11.67
N TRP A 309 -23.57 -17.49 -12.21
CA TRP A 309 -24.35 -16.27 -12.36
C TRP A 309 -25.50 -16.36 -13.36
N GLN A 310 -25.66 -17.46 -14.04
CA GLN A 310 -26.81 -17.77 -14.89
C GLN A 310 -27.87 -18.60 -14.18
N SER A 311 -27.52 -19.26 -13.07
CA SER A 311 -28.45 -20.06 -12.30
C SER A 311 -29.41 -19.19 -11.47
N PRO A 312 -30.72 -19.48 -11.46
CA PRO A 312 -31.71 -18.78 -10.63
C PRO A 312 -31.33 -18.75 -9.13
N GLU A 313 -30.75 -19.84 -8.62
CA GLU A 313 -30.32 -19.98 -7.22
C GLU A 313 -29.33 -18.91 -6.79
N PHE A 314 -28.47 -18.45 -7.71
CA PHE A 314 -27.37 -17.53 -7.40
C PHE A 314 -27.59 -16.10 -7.93
N GLN A 315 -28.78 -15.76 -8.43
CA GLN A 315 -29.04 -14.41 -8.98
C GLN A 315 -28.86 -13.30 -7.95
N SER A 316 -29.10 -13.57 -6.67
CA SER A 316 -28.88 -12.60 -5.57
C SER A 316 -27.40 -12.22 -5.38
N PHE A 317 -26.47 -12.96 -5.96
CA PHE A 317 -25.02 -12.70 -5.93
C PHE A 317 -24.49 -12.03 -7.21
N VAL A 318 -25.38 -11.75 -8.17
CA VAL A 318 -25.04 -11.01 -9.38
C VAL A 318 -25.18 -9.51 -9.11
N SER A 319 -24.22 -8.76 -9.53
CA SER A 319 -24.22 -7.29 -9.42
C SER A 319 -23.62 -6.65 -10.67
N ARG A 320 -23.69 -5.34 -10.76
CA ARG A 320 -22.94 -4.57 -11.76
C ARG A 320 -21.98 -3.64 -11.04
N GLY A 321 -20.71 -3.76 -11.37
CA GLY A 321 -19.63 -2.99 -10.78
C GLY A 321 -18.93 -2.08 -11.78
N ARG A 322 -18.40 -0.96 -11.30
CA ARG A 322 -17.56 -0.05 -12.09
C ARG A 322 -16.12 -0.15 -11.60
N ALA A 323 -15.20 -0.44 -12.50
CA ALA A 323 -13.78 -0.40 -12.21
C ALA A 323 -13.22 1.01 -12.45
N ILE A 324 -12.38 1.47 -11.54
CA ILE A 324 -11.72 2.78 -11.64
C ILE A 324 -10.46 2.68 -12.49
N LYS A 325 -9.80 1.52 -12.48
CA LYS A 325 -8.50 1.29 -13.14
C LYS A 325 -8.47 -0.03 -13.88
N ASP A 326 -7.44 -0.21 -14.68
CA ASP A 326 -7.14 -1.41 -15.47
C ASP A 326 -8.12 -1.65 -16.62
N TYR A 327 -8.27 -2.89 -17.07
CA TYR A 327 -9.01 -3.27 -18.28
C TYR A 327 -10.45 -2.75 -18.35
N TYR A 328 -11.15 -2.76 -17.20
CA TYR A 328 -12.55 -2.33 -17.13
C TYR A 328 -12.73 -0.85 -16.77
N THR A 329 -11.65 -0.04 -16.85
CA THR A 329 -11.72 1.39 -16.52
C THR A 329 -12.90 2.07 -17.24
N ASN A 330 -13.73 2.76 -16.45
CA ASN A 330 -14.95 3.45 -16.93
C ASN A 330 -16.06 2.54 -17.48
N LYS A 331 -15.90 1.23 -17.48
CA LYS A 331 -16.96 0.28 -17.84
C LYS A 331 -17.74 -0.15 -16.60
N THR A 332 -19.05 -0.36 -16.74
CA THR A 332 -19.89 -1.03 -15.76
C THR A 332 -20.14 -2.45 -16.25
N VAL A 333 -19.64 -3.43 -15.53
CA VAL A 333 -19.62 -4.84 -15.94
C VAL A 333 -20.38 -5.73 -14.98
N LYS A 334 -20.86 -6.88 -15.49
CA LYS A 334 -21.45 -7.93 -14.67
C LYS A 334 -20.39 -8.53 -13.75
N CYS A 335 -20.71 -8.61 -12.46
CA CYS A 335 -19.88 -9.21 -11.44
C CYS A 335 -20.66 -10.30 -10.70
N PHE A 336 -19.92 -11.26 -10.14
CA PHE A 336 -20.47 -12.33 -9.32
C PHE A 336 -19.73 -12.41 -7.99
N SER A 337 -20.47 -12.68 -6.91
CA SER A 337 -19.90 -12.87 -5.57
C SER A 337 -19.72 -14.36 -5.27
N PHE A 338 -18.51 -14.87 -5.46
CA PHE A 338 -18.18 -16.25 -5.05
C PHE A 338 -18.18 -16.41 -3.53
N ALA A 339 -17.74 -15.39 -2.77
CA ALA A 339 -17.78 -15.44 -1.31
C ALA A 339 -19.21 -15.60 -0.81
N GLY A 340 -20.15 -14.78 -1.28
CA GLY A 340 -21.56 -14.86 -0.89
C GLY A 340 -22.18 -16.21 -1.24
N ALA A 341 -21.98 -16.68 -2.48
CA ALA A 341 -22.48 -17.98 -2.93
C ALA A 341 -21.92 -19.14 -2.10
N ASN A 342 -20.64 -19.11 -1.75
CA ASN A 342 -20.02 -20.12 -0.91
C ASN A 342 -20.52 -20.08 0.54
N LEU A 343 -20.80 -18.90 1.09
CA LEU A 343 -21.42 -18.76 2.42
C LEU A 343 -22.82 -19.36 2.43
N GLN A 344 -23.63 -19.11 1.39
CA GLN A 344 -24.95 -19.73 1.27
C GLN A 344 -24.85 -21.24 1.16
N ARG A 345 -23.95 -21.78 0.33
CA ARG A 345 -23.70 -23.24 0.22
C ARG A 345 -23.23 -23.86 1.55
N LYS A 346 -22.44 -23.10 2.33
CA LYS A 346 -21.89 -23.54 3.62
C LYS A 346 -22.93 -23.54 4.73
N TYR A 347 -23.74 -22.47 4.82
CA TYR A 347 -24.59 -22.20 5.98
C TYR A 347 -26.10 -22.31 5.69
N GLY A 348 -26.51 -22.44 4.42
CA GLY A 348 -27.93 -22.50 4.01
C GLY A 348 -28.60 -21.13 3.95
N GLU A 349 -29.93 -21.11 4.00
CA GLU A 349 -30.72 -19.88 3.81
C GLU A 349 -30.40 -18.76 4.82
N ASN A 350 -30.13 -19.11 6.06
CA ASN A 350 -29.82 -18.16 7.15
C ASN A 350 -28.33 -17.74 7.19
N TRP A 351 -27.58 -17.96 6.11
CA TRP A 351 -26.14 -17.78 6.06
C TRP A 351 -25.67 -16.38 6.50
N ARG A 352 -26.46 -15.32 6.21
CA ARG A 352 -26.09 -13.93 6.58
C ARG A 352 -26.04 -13.75 8.09
N GLN A 353 -27.06 -14.25 8.79
CA GLN A 353 -27.12 -14.19 10.25
C GLN A 353 -26.02 -15.05 10.89
N ILE A 354 -25.88 -16.29 10.42
CA ILE A 354 -24.86 -17.23 10.92
C ILE A 354 -23.45 -16.66 10.73
N TYR A 355 -23.15 -16.15 9.54
CA TYR A 355 -21.84 -15.54 9.26
C TYR A 355 -21.59 -14.33 10.17
N SER A 356 -22.59 -13.44 10.31
CA SER A 356 -22.44 -12.24 11.15
C SER A 356 -22.10 -12.59 12.59
N GLU A 357 -22.71 -13.63 13.15
CA GLU A 357 -22.41 -14.10 14.51
C GLU A 357 -21.03 -14.77 14.61
N LEU A 358 -20.67 -15.58 13.63
CA LEU A 358 -19.38 -16.25 13.59
C LEU A 358 -18.20 -15.28 13.47
N VAL A 359 -18.37 -14.19 12.71
CA VAL A 359 -17.33 -13.16 12.56
C VAL A 359 -16.88 -12.62 13.91
N HIS A 360 -17.80 -12.27 14.79
CA HIS A 360 -17.45 -11.74 16.11
C HIS A 360 -16.69 -12.76 16.97
N LYS A 361 -17.10 -14.03 16.93
CA LYS A 361 -16.39 -15.12 17.61
C LYS A 361 -14.98 -15.32 17.05
N ARG A 362 -14.83 -15.31 15.72
CA ARG A 362 -13.51 -15.43 15.06
C ARG A 362 -12.58 -14.28 15.43
N LEU A 363 -13.05 -13.04 15.33
CA LEU A 363 -12.24 -11.88 15.68
C LEU A 363 -11.72 -12.00 17.11
N ARG A 364 -12.58 -12.35 18.05
CA ARG A 364 -12.17 -12.56 19.43
C ARG A 364 -11.19 -13.72 19.60
N SER A 365 -11.40 -14.84 18.92
CA SER A 365 -10.49 -15.98 18.94
C SER A 365 -9.09 -15.64 18.40
N TRP A 366 -8.98 -14.65 17.55
CA TRP A 366 -7.72 -14.13 17.00
C TRP A 366 -7.13 -12.98 17.85
N GLY A 367 -7.76 -12.62 18.96
CA GLY A 367 -7.34 -11.49 19.79
C GLY A 367 -7.65 -10.12 19.18
N LEU A 368 -8.54 -10.05 18.19
CA LEU A 368 -8.95 -8.80 17.55
C LEU A 368 -10.18 -8.21 18.24
N ASN A 369 -10.17 -6.90 18.43
CA ASN A 369 -11.24 -6.17 19.10
C ASN A 369 -11.83 -5.01 18.29
N THR A 370 -11.47 -4.87 17.03
CA THR A 370 -11.95 -3.78 16.17
C THR A 370 -12.32 -4.28 14.78
N ILE A 371 -13.51 -3.90 14.32
CA ILE A 371 -13.95 -4.04 12.92
C ILE A 371 -13.69 -2.70 12.22
N GLY A 372 -12.78 -2.72 11.24
CA GLY A 372 -12.37 -1.53 10.52
C GLY A 372 -13.30 -1.12 9.37
N ASN A 373 -12.82 -0.21 8.55
CA ASN A 373 -13.57 0.39 7.44
C ASN A 373 -14.01 -0.63 6.38
N TRP A 374 -15.02 -0.24 5.61
CA TRP A 374 -15.62 -1.02 4.50
C TRP A 374 -16.16 -2.39 4.91
N SER A 375 -16.40 -2.58 6.20
CA SER A 375 -17.05 -3.76 6.74
C SER A 375 -18.58 -3.65 6.63
N ASP A 376 -19.25 -4.79 6.53
CA ASP A 376 -20.69 -4.84 6.36
C ASP A 376 -21.43 -4.22 7.55
N GLU A 377 -22.40 -3.35 7.25
CA GLU A 377 -23.21 -2.66 8.25
C GLU A 377 -23.94 -3.64 9.17
N GLN A 378 -24.48 -4.72 8.60
CA GLN A 378 -25.18 -5.76 9.36
C GLN A 378 -24.28 -6.37 10.45
N VAL A 379 -22.99 -6.61 10.14
CA VAL A 379 -22.02 -7.15 11.11
C VAL A 379 -21.73 -6.10 12.19
N ARG A 380 -21.39 -4.87 11.79
CA ARG A 380 -21.01 -3.79 12.73
C ARG A 380 -22.13 -3.47 13.72
N LEU A 381 -23.38 -3.38 13.24
CA LEU A 381 -24.54 -3.02 14.06
C LEU A 381 -25.04 -4.15 14.96
N MET A 382 -24.43 -5.33 14.96
CA MET A 382 -24.67 -6.35 15.99
C MET A 382 -24.18 -5.91 17.39
N ARG A 383 -23.28 -4.93 17.46
CA ARG A 383 -22.76 -4.38 18.72
C ARG A 383 -22.12 -5.43 19.63
N LYS A 384 -21.29 -6.30 19.02
CA LYS A 384 -20.54 -7.36 19.70
C LYS A 384 -19.02 -7.14 19.65
N THR A 385 -18.56 -6.27 18.75
CA THR A 385 -17.16 -5.85 18.58
C THR A 385 -17.16 -4.38 18.22
N PRO A 386 -16.34 -3.55 18.86
CA PRO A 386 -16.14 -2.16 18.46
C PRO A 386 -15.80 -2.01 16.99
N TYR A 387 -16.21 -0.91 16.39
CA TYR A 387 -16.00 -0.69 14.98
C TYR A 387 -15.72 0.77 14.64
N THR A 388 -15.11 0.99 13.50
CA THR A 388 -15.00 2.30 12.86
C THR A 388 -16.03 2.44 11.74
N ASP A 389 -16.39 3.67 11.41
CA ASP A 389 -17.22 3.96 10.25
C ASP A 389 -16.54 5.06 9.42
N ASN A 390 -17.08 5.37 8.26
CA ASN A 390 -16.53 6.38 7.37
C ASN A 390 -17.61 7.30 6.81
N ILE A 391 -17.19 8.53 6.54
CA ILE A 391 -17.94 9.50 5.75
C ILE A 391 -17.11 9.92 4.55
N SER A 392 -17.76 10.51 3.55
CA SER A 392 -17.07 10.94 2.34
C SER A 392 -17.62 12.27 1.84
N SER A 393 -16.74 13.07 1.27
CA SER A 393 -17.09 14.27 0.50
C SER A 393 -17.84 13.96 -0.80
N GLY A 394 -17.95 12.69 -1.16
CA GLY A 394 -18.81 12.18 -2.22
C GLY A 394 -18.47 12.74 -3.60
N ARG A 395 -19.47 13.32 -4.27
CA ARG A 395 -19.35 13.88 -5.63
C ARG A 395 -19.00 15.37 -5.63
N THR A 396 -18.24 15.83 -4.67
CA THR A 396 -17.72 17.20 -4.67
C THR A 396 -16.86 17.43 -5.94
N PRO A 397 -17.11 18.51 -6.71
CA PRO A 397 -16.27 18.84 -7.83
C PRO A 397 -14.80 18.94 -7.40
N PRO A 398 -13.87 18.34 -8.15
CA PRO A 398 -12.47 18.41 -7.79
C PRO A 398 -11.84 19.76 -8.19
N ILE A 399 -10.73 20.11 -7.56
CA ILE A 399 -9.81 21.14 -8.05
C ILE A 399 -9.29 20.65 -9.42
N GLN A 400 -9.74 21.26 -10.51
CA GLN A 400 -9.53 20.75 -11.87
C GLN A 400 -8.06 20.67 -12.28
N GLY A 401 -7.23 21.59 -11.83
CA GLY A 401 -5.79 21.61 -12.07
C GLY A 401 -4.98 20.69 -11.16
N SER A 402 -5.59 20.00 -10.19
CA SER A 402 -4.89 19.04 -9.33
C SER A 402 -4.71 17.69 -10.02
N GLU A 403 -3.77 16.88 -9.51
CA GLU A 403 -3.46 15.53 -9.97
C GLU A 403 -3.50 14.56 -8.81
N GLY A 404 -3.71 13.26 -9.10
CA GLY A 404 -3.65 12.27 -8.05
C GLY A 404 -3.86 10.83 -8.50
N TYR A 405 -3.35 9.92 -7.70
CA TYR A 405 -3.39 8.48 -7.99
C TYR A 405 -4.83 7.92 -8.02
N TRP A 406 -5.63 8.28 -7.02
CA TRP A 406 -7.04 7.85 -6.93
C TRP A 406 -8.02 8.85 -7.56
N GLY A 407 -7.52 9.97 -8.02
CA GLY A 407 -8.30 11.08 -8.58
C GLY A 407 -7.81 12.43 -8.08
N LYS A 408 -8.43 13.47 -8.59
CA LYS A 408 -8.13 14.84 -8.21
C LYS A 408 -8.68 15.14 -6.81
N PHE A 409 -8.07 16.10 -6.12
CA PHE A 409 -8.49 16.53 -4.78
C PHE A 409 -9.83 17.27 -4.83
N PRO A 410 -10.79 17.01 -3.91
CA PRO A 410 -12.07 17.74 -3.88
C PRO A 410 -11.86 19.23 -3.59
N ASP A 411 -12.65 20.10 -4.21
CA ASP A 411 -12.61 21.52 -3.90
C ASP A 411 -13.35 21.78 -2.57
N VAL A 412 -12.59 22.03 -1.52
CA VAL A 412 -13.12 22.26 -0.17
C VAL A 412 -13.89 23.58 -0.02
N PHE A 413 -13.71 24.52 -0.96
CA PHE A 413 -14.43 25.78 -1.02
C PHE A 413 -15.69 25.71 -1.87
N ASP A 414 -15.94 24.59 -2.56
CA ASP A 414 -17.21 24.37 -3.24
C ASP A 414 -18.31 24.13 -2.21
N PRO A 415 -19.48 24.82 -2.30
CA PRO A 415 -20.57 24.64 -1.35
C PRO A 415 -21.09 23.21 -1.24
N SER A 416 -20.90 22.39 -2.27
CA SER A 416 -21.27 20.97 -2.24
C SER A 416 -20.38 20.14 -1.31
N PHE A 417 -19.16 20.58 -0.99
CA PHE A 417 -18.27 19.84 -0.09
C PHE A 417 -18.92 19.62 1.29
N LYS A 418 -19.31 20.68 1.96
CA LYS A 418 -19.96 20.60 3.28
C LYS A 418 -21.35 19.94 3.20
N ARG A 419 -22.10 20.21 2.14
CA ARG A 419 -23.41 19.59 1.91
C ARG A 419 -23.28 18.06 1.77
N ASN A 420 -22.38 17.55 0.93
CA ASN A 420 -22.18 16.12 0.71
C ASN A 420 -21.72 15.40 1.99
N LEU A 421 -20.84 16.03 2.77
CA LEU A 421 -20.42 15.51 4.08
C LEU A 421 -21.60 15.43 5.05
N ARG A 422 -22.48 16.45 5.11
CA ARG A 422 -23.69 16.44 5.93
C ARG A 422 -24.67 15.34 5.50
N GLU A 423 -24.86 15.12 4.20
CA GLU A 423 -25.66 14.01 3.67
C GLU A 423 -25.05 12.66 4.07
N SER A 424 -23.73 12.51 3.93
CA SER A 424 -23.02 11.31 4.36
C SER A 424 -23.21 11.05 5.86
N MET A 425 -23.11 12.08 6.69
CA MET A 425 -23.27 11.98 8.15
C MET A 425 -24.74 11.77 8.56
N ALA A 426 -25.70 12.35 7.85
CA ALA A 426 -27.12 12.14 8.09
C ALA A 426 -27.52 10.67 7.93
N ASN A 427 -26.90 9.95 6.98
CA ASN A 427 -27.12 8.52 6.77
C ASN A 427 -26.59 7.64 7.92
N LYS A 428 -25.88 8.20 8.89
CA LYS A 428 -25.38 7.51 10.08
C LYS A 428 -26.34 7.59 11.27
N LYS A 429 -27.33 8.48 11.23
CA LYS A 429 -28.37 8.59 12.27
C LYS A 429 -29.16 7.30 12.40
N GLY A 430 -29.39 6.86 13.65
CA GLY A 430 -30.05 5.59 13.97
C GLY A 430 -29.20 4.34 13.70
N LYS A 431 -27.95 4.52 13.26
CA LYS A 431 -26.98 3.46 12.99
C LYS A 431 -25.73 3.64 13.84
N SER A 432 -24.67 4.19 13.26
CA SER A 432 -23.40 4.41 13.95
C SER A 432 -23.34 5.73 14.74
N ALA A 433 -24.13 6.74 14.38
CA ALA A 433 -24.16 8.00 15.12
C ALA A 433 -24.84 7.82 16.49
N GLY A 434 -24.10 8.11 17.56
CA GLY A 434 -24.54 7.91 18.94
C GLY A 434 -24.43 6.46 19.44
N ASP A 435 -23.83 5.55 18.65
CA ASP A 435 -23.60 4.16 19.06
C ASP A 435 -22.30 4.05 19.88
N PRO A 436 -22.35 3.59 21.16
CA PRO A 436 -21.16 3.38 21.97
C PRO A 436 -20.13 2.41 21.39
N TRP A 437 -20.55 1.52 20.51
CA TRP A 437 -19.65 0.56 19.85
C TRP A 437 -18.88 1.17 18.69
N CYS A 438 -19.32 2.32 18.17
CA CYS A 438 -18.62 3.05 17.12
C CYS A 438 -17.49 3.91 17.72
N ILE A 439 -16.24 3.55 17.46
CA ILE A 439 -15.06 4.28 17.92
C ILE A 439 -15.05 5.70 17.35
N GLY A 440 -15.38 5.84 16.08
CA GLY A 440 -15.37 7.12 15.40
C GLY A 440 -15.43 6.97 13.87
N TYR A 441 -15.22 8.10 13.21
CA TYR A 441 -15.33 8.22 11.76
C TYR A 441 -14.00 8.58 11.12
N PHE A 442 -13.62 7.81 10.09
CA PHE A 442 -12.66 8.28 9.10
C PHE A 442 -13.37 9.13 8.03
N SER A 443 -12.64 10.00 7.36
CA SER A 443 -13.16 10.76 6.22
C SER A 443 -12.37 10.43 4.96
N ASP A 444 -13.07 10.14 3.86
CA ASP A 444 -12.44 9.77 2.59
C ASP A 444 -11.38 8.65 2.75
N ASN A 445 -10.39 8.54 1.88
CA ASN A 445 -9.26 7.59 2.00
C ASN A 445 -8.15 7.91 1.00
N GLU A 446 -6.89 7.96 1.45
CA GLU A 446 -5.69 8.06 0.62
C GLU A 446 -5.77 9.17 -0.42
N MET A 447 -6.33 10.32 -0.05
CA MET A 447 -6.46 11.44 -0.97
C MET A 447 -5.10 11.95 -1.44
N SER A 448 -5.10 12.57 -2.60
CA SER A 448 -3.90 13.04 -3.28
C SER A 448 -3.44 14.40 -2.75
N TRP A 449 -2.84 14.41 -1.58
CA TRP A 449 -2.30 15.62 -0.94
C TRP A 449 -1.10 16.23 -1.68
N GLY A 450 -0.34 15.42 -2.44
CA GLY A 450 0.83 15.86 -3.21
C GLY A 450 1.97 16.45 -2.36
N ASP A 451 2.81 17.25 -3.00
CA ASP A 451 3.81 18.08 -2.31
C ASP A 451 3.15 19.35 -1.70
N GLU A 452 3.91 20.14 -0.96
CA GLU A 452 3.46 21.34 -0.26
C GLU A 452 2.93 22.46 -1.18
N TYR A 453 3.08 22.33 -2.49
CA TYR A 453 2.62 23.28 -3.50
C TYR A 453 1.48 22.74 -4.36
N SER A 454 1.30 21.42 -4.38
CA SER A 454 0.47 20.73 -5.38
C SER A 454 -0.96 21.25 -5.45
N LEU A 455 -1.62 21.45 -4.31
CA LEU A 455 -3.03 21.88 -4.29
C LEU A 455 -3.17 23.37 -4.65
N SER A 456 -2.27 24.24 -4.20
CA SER A 456 -2.25 25.67 -4.55
C SER A 456 -1.99 25.87 -6.05
N ILE A 457 -1.01 25.16 -6.58
CA ILE A 457 -0.73 25.15 -8.02
C ILE A 457 -1.91 24.58 -8.79
N GLY A 458 -2.53 23.51 -8.27
CA GLY A 458 -3.74 22.93 -8.85
C GLY A 458 -4.88 23.94 -8.92
N ALA A 459 -5.09 24.72 -7.87
CA ALA A 459 -6.08 25.78 -7.87
C ALA A 459 -5.78 26.86 -8.93
N LEU A 460 -4.54 27.34 -9.04
CA LEU A 460 -4.15 28.32 -10.06
C LEU A 460 -4.30 27.78 -11.49
N LYS A 461 -3.97 26.52 -11.73
CA LYS A 461 -4.14 25.87 -13.03
C LYS A 461 -5.59 25.55 -13.39
N SER A 462 -6.53 25.73 -12.48
CA SER A 462 -7.95 25.52 -12.73
C SER A 462 -8.57 26.68 -13.50
N PRO A 463 -9.77 26.50 -14.11
CA PRO A 463 -10.54 27.59 -14.71
C PRO A 463 -10.88 28.69 -13.71
N SER A 464 -11.17 29.90 -14.21
CA SER A 464 -11.55 31.07 -13.39
C SER A 464 -12.73 30.82 -12.44
N GLU A 465 -13.64 29.93 -12.84
CA GLU A 465 -14.85 29.60 -12.08
C GLU A 465 -14.59 28.71 -10.86
N GLN A 466 -13.42 28.09 -10.75
CA GLN A 466 -13.07 27.18 -9.67
C GLN A 466 -13.09 27.90 -8.30
N PRO A 467 -13.91 27.42 -7.33
CA PRO A 467 -14.03 28.08 -6.03
C PRO A 467 -12.69 28.25 -5.30
N ALA A 468 -11.85 27.21 -5.25
CA ALA A 468 -10.51 27.29 -4.66
C ALA A 468 -9.66 28.39 -5.30
N LYS A 469 -9.73 28.58 -6.63
CA LYS A 469 -8.99 29.64 -7.32
C LYS A 469 -9.50 31.01 -6.96
N LYS A 470 -10.83 31.19 -6.90
CA LYS A 470 -11.44 32.46 -6.49
C LYS A 470 -10.98 32.86 -5.10
N VAL A 471 -11.05 31.94 -4.13
CA VAL A 471 -10.58 32.20 -2.76
C VAL A 471 -9.09 32.54 -2.74
N PHE A 472 -8.27 31.83 -3.52
CA PHE A 472 -6.83 32.12 -3.56
C PHE A 472 -6.58 33.56 -4.10
N ILE A 473 -7.24 33.93 -5.19
CA ILE A 473 -7.09 35.29 -5.76
C ILE A 473 -7.57 36.36 -4.78
N GLU A 474 -8.67 36.16 -4.07
CA GLU A 474 -9.12 37.09 -3.05
C GLU A 474 -8.10 37.25 -1.90
N ASN A 475 -7.47 36.15 -1.47
CA ASN A 475 -6.40 36.21 -0.48
C ASN A 475 -5.19 37.00 -1.00
N LEU A 476 -4.83 36.83 -2.28
CA LEU A 476 -3.75 37.61 -2.91
C LEU A 476 -4.10 39.08 -3.03
N LYS A 477 -5.33 39.42 -3.42
CA LYS A 477 -5.82 40.82 -3.45
C LYS A 477 -5.74 41.47 -2.08
N ALA A 478 -6.20 40.76 -1.05
CA ALA A 478 -6.13 41.24 0.33
C ALA A 478 -4.69 41.47 0.81
N LYS A 479 -3.74 40.67 0.38
CA LYS A 479 -2.33 40.77 0.77
C LYS A 479 -1.57 41.85 0.01
N TYR A 480 -1.77 41.94 -1.31
CA TYR A 480 -0.94 42.79 -2.18
C TYR A 480 -1.59 44.08 -2.58
N ASN A 481 -2.90 44.21 -2.44
CA ASN A 481 -3.71 45.37 -2.83
C ASN A 481 -3.68 45.70 -4.34
N SER A 482 -2.57 45.46 -5.05
CA SER A 482 -2.46 45.70 -6.49
C SER A 482 -1.78 44.54 -7.23
N ILE A 483 -2.08 44.40 -8.52
CA ILE A 483 -1.50 43.32 -9.36
C ILE A 483 -0.01 43.56 -9.61
N GLU A 484 0.43 44.82 -9.66
CA GLU A 484 1.82 45.24 -9.84
C GLU A 484 2.67 44.78 -8.62
N ALA A 485 2.12 44.91 -7.40
CA ALA A 485 2.79 44.49 -6.19
C ALA A 485 2.96 42.94 -6.20
N LEU A 486 1.95 42.21 -6.62
CA LEU A 486 2.05 40.76 -6.82
C LEU A 486 3.10 40.39 -7.89
N ASN A 487 3.02 41.06 -9.05
CA ASN A 487 3.95 40.84 -10.17
C ASN A 487 5.40 41.02 -9.76
N LYS A 488 5.68 42.04 -8.95
CA LYS A 488 7.02 42.32 -8.42
C LYS A 488 7.55 41.15 -7.58
N VAL A 489 6.71 40.56 -6.75
CA VAL A 489 7.09 39.44 -5.87
C VAL A 489 7.21 38.15 -6.67
N TRP A 490 6.21 37.81 -7.50
CA TRP A 490 6.19 36.57 -8.26
C TRP A 490 7.08 36.57 -9.50
N GLY A 491 7.54 37.76 -9.92
CA GLY A 491 8.28 37.94 -11.17
C GLY A 491 7.42 37.67 -12.41
N THR A 492 6.14 38.00 -12.32
CA THR A 492 5.13 37.85 -13.38
C THR A 492 4.79 39.19 -14.04
N LYS A 493 3.90 39.14 -15.04
CA LYS A 493 3.49 40.34 -15.80
C LYS A 493 1.99 40.31 -16.09
N TYR A 494 1.16 39.95 -15.10
CA TYR A 494 -0.29 39.97 -15.27
C TYR A 494 -0.76 41.44 -15.42
N GLU A 495 -1.63 41.71 -16.37
CA GLU A 495 -2.17 43.05 -16.61
C GLU A 495 -3.21 43.45 -15.56
N SER A 496 -3.90 42.46 -14.99
CA SER A 496 -4.95 42.64 -13.99
C SER A 496 -5.18 41.38 -13.16
N TRP A 497 -5.95 41.52 -12.10
CA TRP A 497 -6.46 40.38 -11.33
C TRP A 497 -7.34 39.42 -12.17
N ASP A 498 -8.03 39.99 -13.18
CA ASP A 498 -8.83 39.18 -14.11
C ASP A 498 -7.94 38.36 -15.05
N ASP A 499 -6.81 38.91 -15.50
CA ASP A 499 -5.81 38.21 -16.28
C ASP A 499 -5.21 37.02 -15.47
N LEU A 500 -4.82 37.26 -14.22
CA LEU A 500 -4.41 36.17 -13.31
C LEU A 500 -5.52 35.12 -13.15
N SER A 501 -6.77 35.56 -13.01
CA SER A 501 -7.92 34.63 -12.87
C SER A 501 -8.11 33.72 -14.09
N LYS A 502 -7.92 34.25 -15.28
CA LYS A 502 -8.03 33.52 -16.55
C LYS A 502 -6.80 32.66 -16.85
N SER A 503 -5.65 33.02 -16.34
CA SER A 503 -4.41 32.24 -16.51
C SER A 503 -4.54 30.86 -15.88
N GLN A 504 -4.10 29.82 -16.58
CA GLN A 504 -4.00 28.45 -16.07
C GLN A 504 -2.54 27.99 -15.93
N THR A 505 -1.63 28.95 -15.80
CA THR A 505 -0.20 28.68 -15.63
C THR A 505 0.19 28.73 -14.15
N ALA A 506 1.17 27.91 -13.77
CA ALA A 506 1.74 27.96 -12.44
C ALA A 506 2.81 29.06 -12.37
N PRO A 507 2.88 29.85 -11.29
CA PRO A 507 4.00 30.76 -11.04
C PRO A 507 5.29 30.00 -10.72
N ASP A 508 6.41 30.71 -10.70
CA ASP A 508 7.67 30.21 -10.18
C ASP A 508 7.50 29.84 -8.68
N LYS A 509 7.73 28.58 -8.33
CA LYS A 509 7.54 28.07 -6.98
C LYS A 509 8.41 28.77 -5.93
N THR A 510 9.60 29.22 -6.33
CA THR A 510 10.53 29.88 -5.41
C THR A 510 10.06 31.28 -5.09
N LYS A 511 9.62 32.03 -6.10
CA LYS A 511 9.16 33.40 -5.96
C LYS A 511 7.78 33.53 -5.29
N ALA A 512 6.87 32.62 -5.63
CA ALA A 512 5.52 32.55 -5.06
C ALA A 512 5.42 31.67 -3.81
N ARG A 513 6.55 31.22 -3.25
CA ARG A 513 6.64 30.21 -2.21
C ARG A 513 5.67 30.44 -1.05
N ASP A 514 5.73 31.62 -0.43
CA ASP A 514 4.98 31.87 0.81
C ASP A 514 3.46 31.91 0.56
N ASP A 515 3.02 32.40 -0.59
CA ASP A 515 1.61 32.42 -0.97
C ASP A 515 1.09 31.01 -1.27
N LEU A 516 1.88 30.22 -1.97
CA LEU A 516 1.53 28.84 -2.29
C LEU A 516 1.43 27.97 -1.02
N LEU A 517 2.39 28.09 -0.10
CA LEU A 517 2.37 27.35 1.17
C LEU A 517 1.21 27.79 2.07
N SER A 518 0.96 29.11 2.15
CA SER A 518 -0.15 29.68 2.91
C SER A 518 -1.50 29.18 2.40
N PHE A 519 -1.69 29.21 1.07
CA PHE A 519 -2.96 28.75 0.50
C PHE A 519 -3.12 27.23 0.58
N TYR A 520 -2.04 26.45 0.42
CA TYR A 520 -2.07 25.03 0.67
C TYR A 520 -2.56 24.72 2.09
N THR A 521 -2.00 25.44 3.07
CA THR A 521 -2.42 25.30 4.48
C THR A 521 -3.91 25.61 4.64
N SER A 522 -4.40 26.67 3.99
CA SER A 522 -5.82 27.03 4.01
C SER A 522 -6.72 25.92 3.45
N ILE A 523 -6.34 25.30 2.34
CA ILE A 523 -7.06 24.15 1.78
C ILE A 523 -7.08 22.98 2.78
N ALA A 524 -5.94 22.66 3.35
CA ALA A 524 -5.83 21.53 4.28
C ALA A 524 -6.62 21.78 5.58
N GLU A 525 -6.52 22.97 6.15
CA GLU A 525 -7.27 23.34 7.35
C GLU A 525 -8.78 23.36 7.09
N GLU A 526 -9.22 23.93 5.98
CA GLU A 526 -10.66 23.96 5.64
C GLU A 526 -11.23 22.56 5.47
N TYR A 527 -10.45 21.62 4.87
CA TYR A 527 -10.86 20.22 4.78
C TYR A 527 -11.11 19.63 6.16
N PHE A 528 -10.11 19.61 7.02
CA PHE A 528 -10.22 18.94 8.32
C PHE A 528 -11.21 19.62 9.27
N LYS A 529 -11.26 20.97 9.25
CA LYS A 529 -12.20 21.77 10.02
C LYS A 529 -13.65 21.45 9.64
N THR A 530 -13.96 21.48 8.34
CA THR A 530 -15.32 21.23 7.85
C THR A 530 -15.76 19.79 8.14
N VAL A 531 -14.88 18.83 7.95
CA VAL A 531 -15.18 17.42 8.29
C VAL A 531 -15.46 17.29 9.80
N ARG A 532 -14.61 17.86 10.67
CA ARG A 532 -14.82 17.85 12.12
C ARG A 532 -16.17 18.46 12.49
N GLU A 533 -16.47 19.64 11.98
CA GLU A 533 -17.73 20.32 12.25
C GLU A 533 -18.92 19.43 11.93
N VAL A 534 -18.94 18.82 10.73
CA VAL A 534 -20.04 17.97 10.29
C VAL A 534 -20.18 16.70 11.13
N ILE A 535 -19.06 16.06 11.51
CA ILE A 535 -19.11 14.92 12.43
C ILE A 535 -19.71 15.35 13.77
N LYS A 536 -19.24 16.45 14.35
CA LYS A 536 -19.67 16.90 15.69
C LYS A 536 -21.08 17.47 15.71
N GLU A 537 -21.62 17.95 14.58
CA GLU A 537 -23.04 18.33 14.42
C GLU A 537 -23.98 17.13 14.68
N VAL A 538 -23.60 15.92 14.34
CA VAL A 538 -24.45 14.72 14.39
C VAL A 538 -24.03 13.73 15.47
N ALA A 539 -22.72 13.61 15.68
CA ALA A 539 -22.10 12.64 16.60
C ALA A 539 -21.05 13.32 17.48
N PRO A 540 -21.44 14.24 18.39
CA PRO A 540 -20.50 15.09 19.14
C PRO A 540 -19.56 14.32 20.04
N GLN A 541 -19.95 13.14 20.53
CA GLN A 541 -19.18 12.29 21.42
C GLN A 541 -18.17 11.38 20.70
N GLN A 542 -18.35 11.14 19.40
CA GLN A 542 -17.54 10.18 18.65
C GLN A 542 -16.32 10.83 18.04
N LEU A 543 -15.25 10.05 17.88
CA LEU A 543 -13.96 10.54 17.43
C LEU A 543 -13.93 10.83 15.92
N TYR A 544 -13.23 11.89 15.53
CA TYR A 544 -12.76 12.08 14.17
C TYR A 544 -11.38 11.44 14.02
N LEU A 545 -11.30 10.36 13.23
CA LEU A 545 -10.13 9.49 13.11
C LEU A 545 -9.20 9.88 11.95
N GLY A 546 -9.41 11.04 11.31
CA GLY A 546 -8.60 11.49 10.18
C GLY A 546 -9.01 10.87 8.84
N CYS A 547 -8.12 10.96 7.84
CA CYS A 547 -8.42 10.61 6.44
C CYS A 547 -7.53 9.47 5.88
N ARG A 548 -6.87 8.70 6.73
CA ARG A 548 -6.05 7.54 6.33
C ARG A 548 -4.99 7.91 5.30
N PHE A 549 -4.04 8.71 5.70
CA PHE A 549 -2.95 9.16 4.82
C PHE A 549 -2.13 8.00 4.24
N ALA A 550 -1.93 7.98 2.93
CA ALA A 550 -0.92 7.13 2.28
C ALA A 550 0.36 7.92 2.00
N TRP A 551 0.22 9.05 1.33
CA TRP A 551 1.28 10.03 1.08
C TRP A 551 0.82 11.40 1.55
N VAL A 552 1.59 12.03 2.41
CA VAL A 552 1.23 13.32 2.97
C VAL A 552 2.48 14.16 3.23
N ASN A 553 2.37 15.44 2.94
CA ASN A 553 3.38 16.44 3.27
C ASN A 553 3.14 17.01 4.68
N PRO A 554 4.14 17.71 5.28
CA PRO A 554 4.03 18.23 6.63
C PRO A 554 2.89 19.22 6.85
N LEU A 555 2.49 20.04 5.87
CA LEU A 555 1.42 21.03 6.02
C LEU A 555 0.06 20.35 6.24
N ALA A 556 -0.28 19.35 5.41
CA ALA A 556 -1.51 18.61 5.58
C ALA A 556 -1.51 17.76 6.86
N ALA A 557 -0.35 17.17 7.23
CA ALA A 557 -0.19 16.46 8.49
C ALA A 557 -0.43 17.39 9.69
N LYS A 558 0.11 18.60 9.66
CA LYS A 558 -0.07 19.62 10.70
C LYS A 558 -1.52 20.08 10.81
N ALA A 559 -2.20 20.32 9.68
CA ALA A 559 -3.63 20.63 9.65
C ALA A 559 -4.47 19.50 10.26
N SER A 560 -4.16 18.23 9.94
CA SER A 560 -4.88 17.09 10.53
C SER A 560 -4.72 17.02 12.04
N ALA A 561 -3.52 17.27 12.57
CA ALA A 561 -3.25 17.29 14.01
C ALA A 561 -4.06 18.37 14.77
N LYS A 562 -4.40 19.47 14.09
CA LYS A 562 -5.19 20.56 14.68
C LYS A 562 -6.67 20.22 14.82
N TYR A 563 -7.22 19.42 13.93
CA TYR A 563 -8.67 19.20 13.84
C TYR A 563 -9.12 17.75 14.10
N CYS A 564 -8.27 16.76 13.94
CA CYS A 564 -8.62 15.37 14.21
C CYS A 564 -8.44 15.03 15.70
N ASP A 565 -9.30 14.14 16.21
CA ASP A 565 -9.12 13.56 17.54
C ASP A 565 -8.02 12.47 17.52
N VAL A 566 -7.84 11.84 16.37
CA VAL A 566 -6.79 10.85 16.06
C VAL A 566 -6.31 11.07 14.64
N VAL A 567 -5.01 11.05 14.40
CA VAL A 567 -4.46 11.09 13.03
C VAL A 567 -4.22 9.68 12.52
N SER A 568 -4.58 9.41 11.28
CA SER A 568 -4.53 8.06 10.71
C SER A 568 -3.67 7.95 9.45
N TYR A 569 -3.03 6.79 9.31
CA TYR A 569 -2.18 6.45 8.18
C TYR A 569 -2.48 5.05 7.67
N ASN A 570 -2.35 4.85 6.36
CA ASN A 570 -2.31 3.53 5.73
C ASN A 570 -0.86 3.13 5.54
N ILE A 571 -0.37 2.20 6.36
CA ILE A 571 1.02 1.75 6.34
C ILE A 571 1.06 0.22 6.20
N TYR A 572 1.48 -0.26 5.04
CA TYR A 572 1.61 -1.68 4.75
C TYR A 572 3.04 -2.17 5.06
N ARG A 573 3.35 -2.36 6.33
CA ARG A 573 4.66 -2.83 6.83
C ARG A 573 4.46 -3.89 7.91
N ARG A 574 5.45 -4.77 8.07
CA ARG A 574 5.46 -5.74 9.18
C ARG A 574 5.69 -5.10 10.54
N ASP A 575 6.28 -3.90 10.56
CA ASP A 575 6.67 -3.18 11.76
C ASP A 575 6.52 -1.68 11.53
N VAL A 576 5.94 -0.98 12.49
CA VAL A 576 5.70 0.47 12.45
C VAL A 576 6.34 1.20 13.63
N ARG A 577 7.17 0.52 14.45
CA ARG A 577 7.78 1.10 15.66
C ARG A 577 8.63 2.34 15.38
N ASP A 578 9.26 2.41 14.21
CA ASP A 578 10.10 3.54 13.80
C ASP A 578 9.33 4.63 13.06
N PHE A 579 8.01 4.47 12.94
CA PHE A 579 7.18 5.49 12.28
C PHE A 579 7.12 6.76 13.15
N LYS A 580 7.39 7.91 12.52
CA LYS A 580 7.28 9.21 13.18
C LYS A 580 6.26 10.07 12.43
N PHE A 581 5.40 10.71 13.20
CA PHE A 581 4.47 11.69 12.68
C PHE A 581 5.22 12.93 12.19
N ASN A 582 4.91 13.39 10.98
CA ASN A 582 5.58 14.54 10.34
C ASN A 582 4.84 15.86 10.51
N GLY A 583 3.82 15.95 11.37
CA GLY A 583 3.05 17.17 11.64
C GLY A 583 3.52 17.98 12.86
N GLU A 584 4.66 17.63 13.45
CA GLU A 584 5.30 18.36 14.56
C GLU A 584 4.42 18.52 15.82
N ALA A 585 3.45 17.62 16.03
CA ALA A 585 2.55 17.64 17.19
C ALA A 585 2.53 16.29 17.89
N ASP A 586 2.27 16.31 19.20
CA ASP A 586 2.06 15.09 19.98
C ASP A 586 0.58 14.71 19.95
N VAL A 587 0.21 13.83 19.03
CA VAL A 587 -1.16 13.40 18.79
C VAL A 587 -1.29 11.89 18.80
N PRO A 588 -2.46 11.34 19.15
CA PRO A 588 -2.70 9.91 19.01
C PRO A 588 -2.72 9.53 17.53
N LEU A 589 -2.06 8.40 17.23
CA LEU A 589 -1.95 7.86 15.88
C LEU A 589 -2.64 6.50 15.81
N ILE A 590 -3.28 6.25 14.66
CA ILE A 590 -3.83 4.94 14.31
C ILE A 590 -3.37 4.55 12.90
N ILE A 591 -2.98 3.30 12.75
CA ILE A 591 -2.77 2.71 11.42
C ILE A 591 -4.09 2.06 11.03
N GLY A 592 -4.65 2.51 9.92
CA GLY A 592 -5.98 2.14 9.50
C GLY A 592 -6.04 1.28 8.25
#